data_b797fe96fba9365a44593f712c023ef2
#
_entry.id   b797fe96fba9365a44593f712c023ef2
#
_cell.length_a   1.000
_cell.length_b   1.000
_cell.length_c   1.000
_cell.angle_alpha   90.00
_cell.angle_beta   90.00
_cell.angle_gamma   90.00
#
_symmetry.space_group_name_H-M   'P 1'
#
loop_
_entity.id
_entity.type
_entity.pdbx_description
1 polymer ?
#
loop_
_entity_poly.entity_id
_entity_poly.type
_entity_poly.pdbx_seq_one_letter_code
_entity_poly.pdbx_strand_id
1 'polypeptide(L)'
;MFILNANEPKELAVYLQNQQWLVADEKIISLSKPGEGNMNYLLRVDTGERTFIIKQSRGYVEKYPRVIAPAERVITEGAFYEKISYEQAVQNYMPTLIGLDHQNNVMVLEDLGEANDFNILYDLQQQLKSDELISLLHFLNGLHNSFQKTILDDELANLELRKLNHEHIFEYPFIEHNGFDLNSVQDGLQELASPYKNDSTLKQQIALLGSLYMSKGKYLLHGDFYPGSWLKTEKGIKIIDPEFCYYGSREFDLGVLMAHLHLTQQDENLFAIVFNEYEAYPELNLEILNGFTGVEIMRRLIGLAQLPLQMDLKTKKRLLEFAKTLILK
;
A
#
# COMPACT_ATOMS: atom_id res chain seq x y z
N MET A 1 24.06 -16.87 0.18
CA MET A 1 22.85 -16.04 0.28
C MET A 1 21.84 -16.80 1.12
N PHE A 2 21.34 -16.20 2.19
CA PHE A 2 20.30 -16.81 3.03
C PHE A 2 18.93 -16.71 2.34
N ILE A 3 18.15 -17.79 2.43
CA ILE A 3 16.76 -17.82 1.90
C ILE A 3 15.83 -18.18 3.06
N LEU A 4 14.91 -17.27 3.37
CA LEU A 4 13.92 -17.47 4.43
C LEU A 4 12.97 -18.63 4.07
N ASN A 5 12.91 -19.64 4.95
CA ASN A 5 12.10 -20.84 4.74
C ASN A 5 11.52 -21.33 6.09
N ALA A 6 10.21 -21.43 6.17
CA ALA A 6 9.52 -21.92 7.37
C ALA A 6 9.88 -23.37 7.74
N ASN A 7 10.35 -24.17 6.76
CA ASN A 7 10.72 -25.56 6.98
C ASN A 7 12.15 -25.74 7.51
N GLU A 8 12.92 -24.64 7.62
CA GLU A 8 14.33 -24.65 8.04
C GLU A 8 14.56 -23.81 9.31
N PRO A 9 13.86 -24.09 10.42
CA PRO A 9 13.93 -23.26 11.63
C PRO A 9 15.33 -23.21 12.26
N LYS A 10 16.14 -24.25 12.07
CA LYS A 10 17.52 -24.29 12.57
C LYS A 10 18.43 -23.34 11.80
N GLU A 11 18.31 -23.29 10.49
CA GLU A 11 19.08 -22.36 9.65
C GLU A 11 18.66 -20.92 9.94
N LEU A 12 17.37 -20.69 10.11
CA LEU A 12 16.84 -19.39 10.51
C LEU A 12 17.40 -18.96 11.88
N ALA A 13 17.44 -19.85 12.89
CA ALA A 13 17.98 -19.51 14.21
C ALA A 13 19.46 -19.10 14.13
N VAL A 14 20.28 -19.85 13.39
CA VAL A 14 21.70 -19.52 13.16
C VAL A 14 21.84 -18.17 12.44
N TYR A 15 21.03 -17.92 11.43
CA TYR A 15 21.03 -16.67 10.71
C TYR A 15 20.70 -15.47 11.63
N LEU A 16 19.62 -15.58 12.40
CA LEU A 16 19.18 -14.54 13.32
C LEU A 16 20.20 -14.27 14.44
N GLN A 17 20.88 -15.32 14.95
CA GLN A 17 21.98 -15.19 15.92
C GLN A 17 23.17 -14.46 15.31
N ASN A 18 23.58 -14.80 14.09
CA ASN A 18 24.69 -14.16 13.40
C ASN A 18 24.40 -12.67 13.14
N GLN A 19 23.16 -12.30 12.89
CA GLN A 19 22.70 -10.91 12.73
C GLN A 19 22.49 -10.19 14.09
N GLN A 20 22.63 -10.89 15.22
CA GLN A 20 22.33 -10.37 16.57
C GLN A 20 20.86 -9.96 16.77
N TRP A 21 19.96 -10.54 15.98
CA TRP A 21 18.50 -10.34 16.10
C TRP A 21 17.84 -11.37 17.00
N LEU A 22 18.57 -12.43 17.35
CA LEU A 22 18.20 -13.42 18.33
C LEU A 22 19.31 -13.48 19.40
N VAL A 23 18.96 -13.34 20.69
CA VAL A 23 19.94 -13.43 21.79
C VAL A 23 20.41 -14.86 21.98
N ALA A 24 21.60 -15.04 22.62
CA ALA A 24 22.29 -16.33 22.66
C ALA A 24 21.45 -17.50 23.25
N ASP A 25 20.61 -17.22 24.25
CA ASP A 25 19.78 -18.23 24.92
C ASP A 25 18.35 -18.32 24.37
N GLU A 26 18.00 -17.43 23.46
CA GLU A 26 16.67 -17.36 22.83
C GLU A 26 16.54 -18.46 21.76
N LYS A 27 15.43 -19.16 21.74
CA LYS A 27 15.17 -20.26 20.79
C LYS A 27 13.88 -20.00 20.05
N ILE A 28 13.85 -20.32 18.77
CA ILE A 28 12.61 -20.34 18.00
C ILE A 28 11.74 -21.49 18.49
N ILE A 29 10.57 -21.17 19.02
CA ILE A 29 9.55 -22.13 19.45
C ILE A 29 8.63 -22.47 18.29
N SER A 30 8.15 -21.45 17.56
CA SER A 30 7.27 -21.67 16.44
C SER A 30 7.47 -20.63 15.33
N LEU A 31 7.08 -21.03 14.12
CA LEU A 31 7.04 -20.19 12.94
C LEU A 31 5.61 -20.25 12.38
N SER A 32 5.03 -19.10 12.06
CA SER A 32 3.72 -19.01 11.43
C SER A 32 3.69 -17.90 10.39
N LYS A 33 2.69 -17.92 9.51
CA LYS A 33 2.46 -16.82 8.60
C LYS A 33 1.60 -15.77 9.30
N PRO A 34 2.03 -14.50 9.40
CA PRO A 34 1.25 -13.45 10.08
C PRO A 34 0.00 -13.03 9.27
N GLY A 35 -0.08 -13.38 8.00
CA GLY A 35 -1.16 -13.09 7.07
C GLY A 35 -0.77 -13.53 5.66
N GLU A 36 -1.64 -13.29 4.68
CA GLU A 36 -1.33 -13.52 3.27
C GLU A 36 -0.53 -12.33 2.70
N GLY A 37 0.80 -12.38 2.77
CA GLY A 37 1.66 -11.44 2.06
C GLY A 37 1.57 -11.64 0.56
N ASN A 38 1.38 -10.55 -0.20
CA ASN A 38 1.32 -10.61 -1.65
C ASN A 38 2.70 -10.53 -2.31
N MET A 39 3.53 -9.59 -1.87
CA MET A 39 4.80 -9.24 -2.52
C MET A 39 5.99 -9.98 -1.95
N ASN A 40 6.05 -10.17 -0.64
CA ASN A 40 7.22 -10.65 0.08
C ASN A 40 6.92 -11.94 0.85
N TYR A 41 7.97 -12.72 1.15
CA TYR A 41 7.85 -13.87 2.03
C TYR A 41 7.94 -13.41 3.49
N LEU A 42 6.90 -13.70 4.29
CA LEU A 42 6.78 -13.27 5.67
C LEU A 42 6.66 -14.46 6.61
N LEU A 43 7.31 -14.37 7.78
CA LEU A 43 7.11 -15.28 8.90
C LEU A 43 7.00 -14.48 10.19
N ARG A 44 6.10 -14.91 11.07
CA ARG A 44 6.10 -14.58 12.50
C ARG A 44 6.99 -15.58 13.19
N VAL A 45 7.98 -15.08 13.90
CA VAL A 45 8.89 -15.88 14.74
C VAL A 45 8.46 -15.72 16.18
N ASP A 46 8.20 -16.83 16.84
CA ASP A 46 7.87 -16.88 18.27
C ASP A 46 9.03 -17.53 19.03
N THR A 47 9.56 -16.86 20.02
CA THR A 47 10.65 -17.34 20.88
C THR A 47 10.15 -17.74 22.27
N GLY A 48 8.85 -17.54 22.55
CA GLY A 48 8.25 -17.72 23.88
C GLY A 48 8.48 -16.54 24.81
N GLU A 49 9.53 -15.74 24.58
CA GLU A 49 9.77 -14.48 25.30
C GLU A 49 9.22 -13.27 24.53
N ARG A 50 9.27 -13.34 23.22
CA ARG A 50 8.76 -12.30 22.32
C ARG A 50 8.41 -12.89 20.95
N THR A 51 7.64 -12.12 20.20
CA THR A 51 7.38 -12.36 18.78
C THR A 51 7.92 -11.22 17.92
N PHE A 52 8.29 -11.53 16.68
CA PHE A 52 8.67 -10.53 15.69
C PHE A 52 8.37 -11.03 14.28
N ILE A 53 8.27 -10.10 13.32
CA ILE A 53 8.02 -10.40 11.91
C ILE A 53 9.34 -10.35 11.15
N ILE A 54 9.65 -11.40 10.40
CA ILE A 54 10.74 -11.40 9.43
C ILE A 54 10.18 -11.40 8.02
N LYS A 55 10.69 -10.49 7.19
CA LYS A 55 10.25 -10.25 5.82
C LYS A 55 11.45 -10.37 4.88
N GLN A 56 11.32 -11.15 3.82
CA GLN A 56 12.32 -11.25 2.76
C GLN A 56 11.69 -10.97 1.41
N SER A 57 12.31 -10.09 0.64
CA SER A 57 11.97 -9.89 -0.77
C SER A 57 12.86 -10.76 -1.67
N ARG A 58 12.24 -11.28 -2.73
CA ARG A 58 12.88 -12.10 -3.75
C ARG A 58 12.76 -11.40 -5.09
N GLY A 59 13.44 -11.86 -6.12
CA GLY A 59 13.37 -11.27 -7.47
C GLY A 59 12.03 -11.42 -8.19
N TYR A 60 10.96 -11.73 -7.45
CA TYR A 60 9.60 -11.92 -7.95
C TYR A 60 8.56 -11.60 -6.88
N VAL A 61 7.30 -11.45 -7.29
CA VAL A 61 6.15 -11.31 -6.39
C VAL A 61 5.81 -12.68 -5.77
N GLU A 62 5.82 -12.82 -4.45
CA GLU A 62 5.65 -14.12 -3.77
C GLU A 62 4.36 -14.84 -4.15
N LYS A 63 3.24 -14.11 -4.25
CA LYS A 63 1.94 -14.66 -4.66
C LYS A 63 1.88 -14.99 -6.15
N TYR A 64 2.70 -14.31 -6.97
CA TYR A 64 2.72 -14.45 -8.42
C TYR A 64 4.16 -14.61 -8.92
N PRO A 65 4.82 -15.78 -8.76
CA PRO A 65 6.24 -15.97 -9.02
C PRO A 65 6.70 -15.71 -10.47
N ARG A 66 5.75 -15.58 -11.40
CA ARG A 66 6.02 -15.19 -12.80
C ARG A 66 6.15 -13.68 -12.99
N VAL A 67 5.73 -12.88 -12.00
CA VAL A 67 5.86 -11.43 -12.02
C VAL A 67 7.19 -11.07 -11.39
N ILE A 68 8.10 -10.57 -12.20
CA ILE A 68 9.42 -10.10 -11.74
C ILE A 68 9.23 -8.82 -10.93
N ALA A 69 9.90 -8.71 -9.79
CA ALA A 69 9.93 -7.53 -8.95
C ALA A 69 11.33 -7.31 -8.37
N PRO A 70 11.76 -6.06 -8.12
CA PRO A 70 13.07 -5.77 -7.53
C PRO A 70 13.28 -6.51 -6.21
N ALA A 71 14.40 -7.21 -6.07
CA ALA A 71 14.72 -7.90 -4.83
C ALA A 71 15.05 -6.93 -3.68
N GLU A 72 15.53 -5.74 -4.02
CA GLU A 72 15.91 -4.70 -3.07
C GLU A 72 14.73 -3.91 -2.48
N ARG A 73 13.47 -4.22 -2.85
CA ARG A 73 12.30 -3.47 -2.37
C ARG A 73 12.16 -3.46 -0.84
N VAL A 74 12.52 -4.56 -0.14
CA VAL A 74 12.53 -4.60 1.32
C VAL A 74 13.60 -3.69 1.92
N ILE A 75 14.67 -3.41 1.19
CA ILE A 75 15.71 -2.46 1.63
C ILE A 75 15.19 -1.03 1.53
N THR A 76 14.47 -0.70 0.47
CA THR A 76 13.80 0.60 0.34
C THR A 76 12.74 0.79 1.44
N GLU A 77 11.97 -0.25 1.73
CA GLU A 77 11.02 -0.27 2.84
C GLU A 77 11.73 -0.10 4.19
N GLY A 78 12.84 -0.81 4.41
CA GLY A 78 13.68 -0.65 5.62
C GLY A 78 14.21 0.77 5.79
N ALA A 79 14.69 1.39 4.70
CA ALA A 79 15.16 2.78 4.72
C ALA A 79 14.02 3.77 5.05
N PHE A 80 12.78 3.48 4.67
CA PHE A 80 11.62 4.25 5.13
C PHE A 80 11.44 4.13 6.64
N TYR A 81 11.47 2.93 7.21
CA TYR A 81 11.38 2.72 8.66
C TYR A 81 12.52 3.40 9.42
N GLU A 82 13.76 3.31 8.94
CA GLU A 82 14.90 4.03 9.51
C GLU A 82 14.65 5.54 9.53
N LYS A 83 14.16 6.08 8.42
CA LYS A 83 13.90 7.52 8.29
C LYS A 83 12.84 8.02 9.26
N ILE A 84 11.74 7.29 9.43
CA ILE A 84 10.65 7.71 10.32
C ILE A 84 10.93 7.47 11.81
N SER A 85 11.97 6.70 12.16
CA SER A 85 12.25 6.25 13.54
C SER A 85 12.43 7.39 14.55
N TYR A 86 12.79 8.58 14.08
CA TYR A 86 13.03 9.75 14.93
C TYR A 86 11.82 10.70 15.04
N GLU A 87 10.74 10.43 14.28
CA GLU A 87 9.53 11.26 14.25
C GLU A 87 8.37 10.52 14.91
N GLN A 88 8.11 10.82 16.18
CA GLN A 88 7.09 10.12 16.97
C GLN A 88 5.67 10.23 16.40
N ALA A 89 5.36 11.35 15.73
CA ALA A 89 4.05 11.56 15.10
C ALA A 89 3.74 10.51 14.02
N VAL A 90 4.78 9.88 13.43
CA VAL A 90 4.66 8.83 12.42
C VAL A 90 5.00 7.47 12.99
N GLN A 91 6.13 7.38 13.72
CA GLN A 91 6.65 6.13 14.25
C GLN A 91 5.65 5.43 15.19
N ASN A 92 4.86 6.18 15.95
CA ASN A 92 3.82 5.61 16.83
C ASN A 92 2.72 4.85 16.08
N TYR A 93 2.55 5.09 14.80
CA TYR A 93 1.59 4.38 13.95
C TYR A 93 2.17 3.16 13.24
N MET A 94 3.46 2.93 13.30
CA MET A 94 4.11 1.87 12.54
C MET A 94 4.86 0.89 13.45
N PRO A 95 5.14 -0.35 12.98
CA PRO A 95 6.01 -1.26 13.70
C PRO A 95 7.44 -0.72 13.77
N THR A 96 8.15 -1.04 14.83
CA THR A 96 9.57 -0.67 14.99
C THR A 96 10.43 -1.57 14.11
N LEU A 97 11.41 -0.98 13.41
CA LEU A 97 12.45 -1.74 12.70
C LEU A 97 13.43 -2.31 13.74
N ILE A 98 13.59 -3.64 13.75
CA ILE A 98 14.52 -4.35 14.62
C ILE A 98 15.87 -4.57 13.90
N GLY A 99 15.83 -4.86 12.60
CA GLY A 99 17.03 -5.08 11.82
C GLY A 99 16.81 -5.13 10.32
N LEU A 100 17.88 -4.85 9.58
CA LEU A 100 17.88 -4.82 8.11
C LEU A 100 19.18 -5.44 7.60
N ASP A 101 19.07 -6.47 6.74
CA ASP A 101 20.20 -7.10 6.05
C ASP A 101 20.12 -6.82 4.55
N HIS A 102 20.95 -5.89 4.11
CA HIS A 102 21.07 -5.49 2.71
C HIS A 102 21.58 -6.63 1.80
N GLN A 103 22.38 -7.55 2.33
CA GLN A 103 22.99 -8.60 1.54
C GLN A 103 22.00 -9.71 1.16
N ASN A 104 21.06 -9.99 2.06
CA ASN A 104 20.09 -11.07 1.89
C ASN A 104 18.67 -10.56 1.65
N ASN A 105 18.47 -9.22 1.53
CA ASN A 105 17.15 -8.59 1.37
C ASN A 105 16.17 -9.03 2.46
N VAL A 106 16.59 -8.96 3.71
CA VAL A 106 15.82 -9.37 4.89
C VAL A 106 15.63 -8.18 5.82
N MET A 107 14.41 -8.02 6.30
CA MET A 107 14.04 -7.05 7.32
C MET A 107 13.33 -7.75 8.48
N VAL A 108 13.60 -7.28 9.70
CA VAL A 108 12.91 -7.73 10.93
C VAL A 108 12.19 -6.56 11.57
N LEU A 109 10.91 -6.75 11.84
CA LEU A 109 10.02 -5.74 12.41
C LEU A 109 9.42 -6.24 13.73
N GLU A 110 9.03 -5.29 14.58
CA GLU A 110 8.14 -5.54 15.72
C GLU A 110 6.89 -6.30 15.25
N ASP A 111 6.50 -7.31 16.02
CA ASP A 111 5.20 -7.94 15.85
C ASP A 111 4.14 -7.11 16.59
N LEU A 112 3.15 -6.65 15.86
CA LEU A 112 2.04 -5.87 16.42
C LEU A 112 1.00 -6.73 17.15
N GLY A 113 1.23 -8.04 17.22
CA GLY A 113 0.34 -9.00 17.87
C GLY A 113 -0.84 -9.40 16.99
N GLU A 114 -1.95 -9.75 17.64
CA GLU A 114 -3.21 -9.99 16.93
C GLU A 114 -3.77 -8.68 16.41
N ALA A 115 -3.96 -8.63 15.11
CA ALA A 115 -4.47 -7.45 14.42
C ALA A 115 -5.39 -7.89 13.27
N ASN A 116 -6.40 -7.07 13.02
CA ASN A 116 -7.27 -7.24 11.85
C ASN A 116 -6.99 -6.09 10.89
N ASP A 117 -6.79 -6.41 9.63
CA ASP A 117 -6.74 -5.38 8.60
C ASP A 117 -8.14 -4.81 8.32
N PHE A 118 -8.18 -3.69 7.60
CA PHE A 118 -9.43 -3.05 7.24
C PHE A 118 -10.02 -3.58 5.93
N ASN A 119 -9.54 -4.70 5.38
CA ASN A 119 -10.16 -5.34 4.20
C ASN A 119 -11.62 -5.73 4.45
N ILE A 120 -12.02 -5.88 5.71
CA ILE A 120 -13.43 -6.07 6.10
C ILE A 120 -14.35 -4.95 5.56
N LEU A 121 -13.82 -3.75 5.28
CA LEU A 121 -14.58 -2.65 4.68
C LEU A 121 -15.08 -2.96 3.27
N TYR A 122 -14.49 -3.95 2.58
CA TYR A 122 -14.98 -4.40 1.27
C TYR A 122 -16.24 -5.25 1.34
N ASP A 123 -16.59 -5.74 2.54
CA ASP A 123 -17.88 -6.36 2.78
C ASP A 123 -18.98 -5.29 2.90
N LEU A 124 -20.16 -5.59 2.35
CA LEU A 124 -21.29 -4.67 2.44
C LEU A 124 -21.66 -4.38 3.90
N GLN A 125 -21.98 -3.12 4.17
CA GLN A 125 -22.42 -2.61 5.49
C GLN A 125 -21.30 -2.42 6.53
N GLN A 126 -20.05 -2.69 6.22
CA GLN A 126 -18.96 -2.34 7.11
C GLN A 126 -18.63 -0.84 6.99
N GLN A 127 -18.54 -0.17 8.11
CA GLN A 127 -18.26 1.27 8.14
C GLN A 127 -16.97 1.55 8.93
N LEU A 128 -16.13 2.39 8.36
CA LEU A 128 -14.99 2.98 9.04
C LEU A 128 -15.51 3.96 10.09
N LYS A 129 -15.00 3.88 11.32
CA LYS A 129 -15.38 4.84 12.36
C LYS A 129 -14.64 6.16 12.17
N SER A 130 -15.27 7.24 12.65
CA SER A 130 -14.68 8.59 12.55
C SER A 130 -13.33 8.69 13.25
N ASP A 131 -13.19 8.09 14.44
CA ASP A 131 -11.94 8.07 15.20
C ASP A 131 -10.81 7.25 14.52
N GLU A 132 -11.19 6.16 13.82
CA GLU A 132 -10.27 5.38 13.00
C GLU A 132 -9.77 6.21 11.81
N LEU A 133 -10.67 6.89 11.09
CA LEU A 133 -10.29 7.78 9.98
C LEU A 133 -9.41 8.94 10.45
N ILE A 134 -9.73 9.58 11.58
CA ILE A 134 -8.92 10.64 12.16
C ILE A 134 -7.50 10.14 12.47
N SER A 135 -7.37 8.91 13.01
CA SER A 135 -6.07 8.30 13.26
C SER A 135 -5.26 8.08 11.98
N LEU A 136 -5.92 7.63 10.90
CA LEU A 136 -5.29 7.48 9.57
C LEU A 136 -4.81 8.84 9.01
N LEU A 137 -5.62 9.89 9.17
CA LEU A 137 -5.27 11.23 8.72
C LEU A 137 -4.14 11.85 9.55
N HIS A 138 -4.10 11.60 10.87
CA HIS A 138 -2.98 12.02 11.72
C HIS A 138 -1.66 11.39 11.26
N PHE A 139 -1.67 10.11 10.88
CA PHE A 139 -0.49 9.48 10.28
C PHE A 139 -0.06 10.18 8.99
N LEU A 140 -0.98 10.43 8.05
CA LEU A 140 -0.66 11.11 6.79
C LEU A 140 -0.18 12.55 7.02
N ASN A 141 -0.80 13.29 7.95
CA ASN A 141 -0.35 14.63 8.33
C ASN A 141 1.09 14.59 8.86
N GLY A 142 1.38 13.68 9.79
CA GLY A 142 2.71 13.49 10.31
C GLY A 142 3.71 13.15 9.21
N LEU A 143 3.40 12.17 8.35
CA LEU A 143 4.28 11.72 7.29
C LEU A 143 4.58 12.84 6.27
N HIS A 144 3.53 13.50 5.77
CA HIS A 144 3.69 14.51 4.71
C HIS A 144 4.32 15.82 5.23
N ASN A 145 4.03 16.21 6.48
CA ASN A 145 4.54 17.48 7.03
C ASN A 145 5.95 17.35 7.58
N SER A 146 6.25 16.26 8.33
CA SER A 146 7.58 16.10 8.98
C SER A 146 8.70 15.77 7.98
N PHE A 147 8.37 15.14 6.85
CA PHE A 147 9.38 14.69 5.87
C PHE A 147 9.34 15.46 4.56
N GLN A 148 8.87 16.71 4.59
CA GLN A 148 8.87 17.56 3.41
C GLN A 148 10.29 17.97 3.00
N LYS A 149 10.62 17.79 1.71
CA LYS A 149 11.91 18.22 1.12
C LYS A 149 11.80 19.60 0.48
N THR A 150 12.85 20.40 0.69
CA THR A 150 13.06 21.66 -0.05
C THR A 150 13.87 21.46 -1.34
N ILE A 151 14.75 20.45 -1.35
CA ILE A 151 15.58 20.08 -2.51
C ILE A 151 15.15 18.67 -2.94
N LEU A 152 14.81 18.53 -4.22
CA LEU A 152 14.39 17.24 -4.79
C LEU A 152 15.63 16.45 -5.21
N ASP A 153 15.84 15.30 -4.56
CA ASP A 153 16.93 14.37 -4.83
C ASP A 153 16.38 12.96 -5.16
N ASP A 154 17.24 11.95 -5.16
CA ASP A 154 16.89 10.56 -5.43
C ASP A 154 16.82 9.69 -4.17
N GLU A 155 16.81 10.27 -2.98
CA GLU A 155 16.58 9.54 -1.75
C GLU A 155 15.20 8.89 -1.77
N LEU A 156 15.15 7.59 -1.50
CA LEU A 156 13.92 6.79 -1.59
C LEU A 156 13.22 6.93 -2.97
N ALA A 157 13.97 7.04 -4.06
CA ALA A 157 13.37 7.18 -5.38
C ALA A 157 12.51 5.96 -5.77
N ASN A 158 12.86 4.77 -5.28
CA ASN A 158 12.13 3.50 -5.48
C ASN A 158 11.75 3.23 -6.96
N LEU A 159 12.63 3.64 -7.88
CA LEU A 159 12.28 3.84 -9.28
C LEU A 159 11.76 2.57 -9.96
N GLU A 160 12.41 1.42 -9.70
CA GLU A 160 12.04 0.17 -10.38
C GLU A 160 10.70 -0.36 -9.90
N LEU A 161 10.42 -0.29 -8.60
CA LEU A 161 9.11 -0.71 -8.08
C LEU A 161 8.01 0.29 -8.47
N ARG A 162 8.33 1.59 -8.53
CA ARG A 162 7.41 2.62 -9.04
C ARG A 162 7.05 2.41 -10.50
N LYS A 163 8.00 2.01 -11.37
CA LYS A 163 7.71 1.67 -12.77
C LYS A 163 6.72 0.52 -12.87
N LEU A 164 6.95 -0.55 -12.09
CA LEU A 164 6.04 -1.69 -12.04
C LEU A 164 4.64 -1.24 -11.57
N ASN A 165 4.58 -0.45 -10.50
CA ASN A 165 3.32 0.05 -9.97
C ASN A 165 2.63 1.04 -10.94
N HIS A 166 3.40 1.89 -11.62
CA HIS A 166 2.91 2.79 -12.67
C HIS A 166 2.20 2.02 -13.79
N GLU A 167 2.80 0.95 -14.31
CA GLU A 167 2.18 0.10 -15.30
C GLU A 167 0.83 -0.45 -14.82
N HIS A 168 0.78 -0.94 -13.58
CA HIS A 168 -0.42 -1.54 -13.00
C HIS A 168 -1.51 -0.52 -12.60
N ILE A 169 -1.15 0.75 -12.38
CA ILE A 169 -2.11 1.81 -12.01
C ILE A 169 -2.59 2.58 -13.25
N PHE A 170 -1.66 3.02 -14.12
CA PHE A 170 -1.94 4.03 -15.15
C PHE A 170 -1.97 3.48 -16.58
N GLU A 171 -1.52 2.25 -16.82
CA GLU A 171 -1.43 1.68 -18.17
C GLU A 171 -2.29 0.42 -18.32
N TYR A 172 -1.95 -0.65 -17.60
CA TYR A 172 -2.56 -1.97 -17.75
C TYR A 172 -4.10 -1.97 -17.65
N PRO A 173 -4.75 -1.27 -16.69
CA PRO A 173 -6.20 -1.24 -16.59
C PRO A 173 -6.89 -0.68 -17.83
N PHE A 174 -6.20 0.17 -18.59
CA PHE A 174 -6.73 0.93 -19.72
C PHE A 174 -6.32 0.37 -21.10
N ILE A 175 -5.57 -0.74 -21.13
CA ILE A 175 -5.32 -1.50 -22.35
C ILE A 175 -6.57 -2.33 -22.67
N GLU A 176 -7.08 -2.20 -23.90
CA GLU A 176 -8.32 -2.89 -24.32
C GLU A 176 -8.17 -4.42 -24.21
N HIS A 177 -7.09 -4.97 -24.77
CA HIS A 177 -6.77 -6.39 -24.76
C HIS A 177 -5.52 -6.68 -23.93
N ASN A 178 -5.63 -6.57 -22.60
CA ASN A 178 -4.53 -6.77 -21.67
C ASN A 178 -4.34 -8.23 -21.20
N GLY A 179 -5.15 -9.15 -21.72
CA GLY A 179 -5.10 -10.57 -21.37
C GLY A 179 -5.80 -10.95 -20.06
N PHE A 180 -6.35 -9.99 -19.30
CA PHE A 180 -7.12 -10.27 -18.11
C PHE A 180 -8.63 -10.32 -18.43
N ASP A 181 -9.26 -11.46 -18.17
CA ASP A 181 -10.70 -11.65 -18.35
C ASP A 181 -11.47 -11.08 -17.13
N LEU A 182 -12.05 -9.90 -17.32
CA LEU A 182 -12.87 -9.26 -16.28
C LEU A 182 -14.16 -10.01 -16.00
N ASN A 183 -14.67 -10.82 -16.94
CA ASN A 183 -15.87 -11.64 -16.71
C ASN A 183 -15.58 -12.80 -15.74
N SER A 184 -14.30 -13.19 -15.57
CA SER A 184 -13.91 -14.12 -14.50
C SER A 184 -14.07 -13.54 -13.10
N VAL A 185 -14.09 -12.19 -12.96
CA VAL A 185 -14.35 -11.48 -11.69
C VAL A 185 -15.86 -11.32 -11.48
N GLN A 186 -16.56 -10.84 -12.51
CA GLN A 186 -18.00 -10.66 -12.51
C GLN A 186 -18.53 -10.64 -13.93
N ASP A 187 -19.55 -11.45 -14.19
CA ASP A 187 -20.19 -11.52 -15.50
C ASP A 187 -20.70 -10.14 -15.96
N GLY A 188 -20.40 -9.77 -17.22
CA GLY A 188 -20.71 -8.45 -17.80
C GLY A 188 -19.71 -7.32 -17.47
N LEU A 189 -18.67 -7.57 -16.66
CA LEU A 189 -17.70 -6.54 -16.30
C LEU A 189 -16.80 -6.16 -17.48
N GLN A 190 -16.52 -7.10 -18.40
CA GLN A 190 -15.71 -6.82 -19.59
C GLN A 190 -16.41 -5.80 -20.52
N GLU A 191 -17.69 -5.96 -20.76
CA GLU A 191 -18.51 -5.05 -21.56
C GLU A 191 -18.64 -3.68 -20.87
N LEU A 192 -18.80 -3.68 -19.55
CA LEU A 192 -18.86 -2.45 -18.76
C LEU A 192 -17.55 -1.66 -18.83
N ALA A 193 -16.40 -2.33 -18.83
CA ALA A 193 -15.07 -1.71 -18.88
C ALA A 193 -14.72 -1.13 -20.25
N SER A 194 -15.24 -1.70 -21.34
CA SER A 194 -14.86 -1.38 -22.72
C SER A 194 -14.91 0.12 -23.06
N PRO A 195 -15.97 0.90 -22.72
CA PRO A 195 -16.01 2.31 -23.02
C PRO A 195 -14.88 3.13 -22.38
N TYR A 196 -14.41 2.74 -21.19
CA TYR A 196 -13.32 3.44 -20.49
C TYR A 196 -11.95 3.08 -21.05
N LYS A 197 -11.77 1.83 -21.46
CA LYS A 197 -10.54 1.34 -22.11
C LYS A 197 -10.34 1.93 -23.52
N ASN A 198 -11.41 2.39 -24.16
CA ASN A 198 -11.40 2.96 -25.52
C ASN A 198 -11.54 4.49 -25.55
N ASP A 199 -11.64 5.16 -24.39
CA ASP A 199 -11.73 6.61 -24.30
C ASP A 199 -10.33 7.24 -24.37
N SER A 200 -10.01 7.83 -25.53
CA SER A 200 -8.71 8.45 -25.79
C SER A 200 -8.46 9.68 -24.91
N THR A 201 -9.48 10.48 -24.62
CA THR A 201 -9.37 11.67 -23.75
C THR A 201 -9.09 11.26 -22.31
N LEU A 202 -9.83 10.28 -21.80
CA LEU A 202 -9.59 9.71 -20.48
C LEU A 202 -8.16 9.16 -20.36
N LYS A 203 -7.71 8.36 -21.32
CA LYS A 203 -6.36 7.78 -21.35
C LYS A 203 -5.26 8.85 -21.38
N GLN A 204 -5.48 9.95 -22.09
CA GLN A 204 -4.53 11.06 -22.11
C GLN A 204 -4.39 11.71 -20.73
N GLN A 205 -5.48 11.97 -20.02
CA GLN A 205 -5.43 12.53 -18.67
C GLN A 205 -4.78 11.56 -17.66
N ILE A 206 -5.09 10.27 -17.78
CA ILE A 206 -4.45 9.23 -16.95
C ILE A 206 -2.94 9.19 -17.19
N ALA A 207 -2.48 9.30 -18.43
CA ALA A 207 -1.05 9.35 -18.75
C ALA A 207 -0.34 10.58 -18.14
N LEU A 208 -1.02 11.74 -18.08
CA LEU A 208 -0.48 12.92 -17.39
C LEU A 208 -0.34 12.68 -15.87
N LEU A 209 -1.34 12.07 -15.24
CA LEU A 209 -1.28 11.69 -13.83
C LEU A 209 -0.19 10.64 -13.57
N GLY A 210 -0.02 9.67 -14.47
CA GLY A 210 1.06 8.69 -14.43
C GLY A 210 2.44 9.35 -14.53
N SER A 211 2.58 10.36 -15.41
CA SER A 211 3.83 11.14 -15.52
C SER A 211 4.12 11.92 -14.23
N LEU A 212 3.09 12.47 -13.60
CA LEU A 212 3.21 13.15 -12.30
C LEU A 212 3.61 12.14 -11.19
N TYR A 213 2.97 10.97 -11.14
CA TYR A 213 3.33 9.88 -10.24
C TYR A 213 4.82 9.50 -10.37
N MET A 214 5.37 9.45 -11.58
CA MET A 214 6.77 9.14 -11.85
C MET A 214 7.72 10.32 -11.60
N SER A 215 7.22 11.53 -11.43
CA SER A 215 8.05 12.70 -11.14
C SER A 215 8.60 12.69 -9.71
N LYS A 216 9.64 13.49 -9.45
CA LYS A 216 10.11 13.79 -8.10
C LYS A 216 9.14 14.74 -7.43
N GLY A 217 8.84 14.48 -6.16
CA GLY A 217 7.98 15.36 -5.35
C GLY A 217 8.61 15.72 -4.01
N LYS A 218 7.91 16.50 -3.25
CA LYS A 218 8.40 17.08 -1.99
C LYS A 218 8.08 16.21 -0.77
N TYR A 219 7.04 15.41 -0.84
CA TYR A 219 6.45 14.74 0.32
C TYR A 219 6.82 13.27 0.33
N LEU A 220 7.24 12.76 1.50
CA LEU A 220 7.41 11.32 1.68
C LEU A 220 6.03 10.67 1.70
N LEU A 221 5.81 9.71 0.80
CA LEU A 221 4.56 8.98 0.65
C LEU A 221 4.71 7.56 1.19
N HIS A 222 3.59 7.01 1.67
CA HIS A 222 3.45 5.59 1.91
C HIS A 222 3.44 4.80 0.59
N GLY A 223 2.77 5.34 -0.42
CA GLY A 223 2.75 4.82 -1.78
C GLY A 223 1.73 3.70 -2.06
N ASP A 224 1.12 3.11 -1.02
CA ASP A 224 -0.01 2.16 -1.12
C ASP A 224 -0.89 2.24 0.14
N PHE A 225 -1.44 3.45 0.40
CA PHE A 225 -2.18 3.77 1.62
C PHE A 225 -3.66 3.37 1.52
N TYR A 226 -3.94 2.08 1.62
CA TYR A 226 -5.27 1.50 1.45
C TYR A 226 -5.66 0.58 2.62
N PRO A 227 -6.94 0.13 2.75
CA PRO A 227 -7.41 -0.70 3.87
C PRO A 227 -6.58 -1.95 4.19
N GLY A 228 -5.91 -2.56 3.21
CA GLY A 228 -5.01 -3.70 3.45
C GLY A 228 -3.71 -3.33 4.16
N SER A 229 -3.33 -2.04 4.16
CA SER A 229 -2.15 -1.52 4.86
C SER A 229 -2.50 -0.91 6.23
N TRP A 230 -3.77 -0.88 6.61
CA TRP A 230 -4.22 -0.39 7.91
C TRP A 230 -4.55 -1.56 8.83
N LEU A 231 -4.07 -1.52 10.06
CA LEU A 231 -4.31 -2.55 11.05
C LEU A 231 -5.00 -1.96 12.28
N LYS A 232 -6.01 -2.67 12.77
CA LYS A 232 -6.63 -2.42 14.06
C LYS A 232 -6.02 -3.36 15.09
N THR A 233 -5.29 -2.78 16.04
CA THR A 233 -4.62 -3.48 17.13
C THR A 233 -5.22 -3.08 18.48
N GLU A 234 -4.84 -3.77 19.55
CA GLU A 234 -5.19 -3.35 20.92
C GLU A 234 -4.61 -1.97 21.29
N LYS A 235 -3.49 -1.59 20.64
CA LYS A 235 -2.80 -0.29 20.85
C LYS A 235 -3.29 0.82 19.91
N GLY A 236 -4.41 0.60 19.20
CA GLY A 236 -4.97 1.54 18.23
C GLY A 236 -4.64 1.19 16.79
N ILE A 237 -4.77 2.17 15.90
CA ILE A 237 -4.50 2.00 14.47
C ILE A 237 -2.99 1.94 14.22
N LYS A 238 -2.59 0.97 13.40
CA LYS A 238 -1.22 0.83 12.90
C LYS A 238 -1.22 0.77 11.38
N ILE A 239 -0.12 1.22 10.79
CA ILE A 239 0.11 1.25 9.34
C ILE A 239 1.30 0.35 9.03
N ILE A 240 1.20 -0.42 7.97
CA ILE A 240 2.23 -1.38 7.54
C ILE A 240 2.47 -1.32 6.03
N ASP A 241 3.54 -1.96 5.58
CA ASP A 241 3.89 -2.20 4.17
C ASP A 241 4.12 -0.93 3.33
N PRO A 242 5.01 0.00 3.72
CA PRO A 242 5.38 1.16 2.90
C PRO A 242 6.38 0.79 1.78
N GLU A 243 6.29 -0.40 1.19
CA GLU A 243 7.26 -0.87 0.18
C GLU A 243 7.25 -0.04 -1.11
N PHE A 244 6.11 0.63 -1.41
CA PHE A 244 5.96 1.55 -2.53
C PHE A 244 6.31 3.01 -2.17
N CYS A 245 6.92 3.25 -1.00
CA CYS A 245 7.27 4.59 -0.53
C CYS A 245 8.20 5.32 -1.51
N TYR A 246 8.02 6.61 -1.63
CA TYR A 246 8.89 7.51 -2.40
C TYR A 246 8.57 8.98 -2.08
N TYR A 247 9.42 9.89 -2.58
CA TYR A 247 9.11 11.31 -2.53
C TYR A 247 8.29 11.75 -3.74
N GLY A 248 7.01 12.11 -3.52
CA GLY A 248 6.03 12.40 -4.54
C GLY A 248 5.11 13.58 -4.21
N SER A 249 3.93 13.56 -4.86
CA SER A 249 2.81 14.45 -4.62
C SER A 249 1.92 13.86 -3.53
N ARG A 250 1.69 14.58 -2.43
CA ARG A 250 0.86 14.13 -1.29
C ARG A 250 -0.58 13.80 -1.66
N GLU A 251 -1.06 14.37 -2.76
CA GLU A 251 -2.37 14.07 -3.34
C GLU A 251 -2.50 12.59 -3.73
N PHE A 252 -1.39 11.86 -3.94
CA PHE A 252 -1.46 10.45 -4.30
C PHE A 252 -1.96 9.59 -3.11
N ASP A 253 -1.32 9.67 -1.95
CA ASP A 253 -1.75 8.88 -0.77
C ASP A 253 -3.17 9.25 -0.33
N LEU A 254 -3.49 10.55 -0.31
CA LEU A 254 -4.82 11.01 0.03
C LEU A 254 -5.86 10.57 -1.02
N GLY A 255 -5.49 10.58 -2.30
CA GLY A 255 -6.32 10.11 -3.40
C GLY A 255 -6.64 8.62 -3.30
N VAL A 256 -5.66 7.80 -2.90
CA VAL A 256 -5.87 6.38 -2.62
C VAL A 256 -6.85 6.20 -1.46
N LEU A 257 -6.66 6.90 -0.32
CA LEU A 257 -7.60 6.86 0.80
C LEU A 257 -9.03 7.24 0.36
N MET A 258 -9.18 8.37 -0.34
CA MET A 258 -10.48 8.85 -0.84
C MET A 258 -11.14 7.83 -1.78
N ALA A 259 -10.36 7.22 -2.67
CA ALA A 259 -10.86 6.18 -3.57
C ALA A 259 -11.44 4.99 -2.82
N HIS A 260 -10.76 4.55 -1.74
CA HIS A 260 -11.24 3.43 -0.94
C HIS A 260 -12.47 3.77 -0.09
N LEU A 261 -12.64 5.02 0.35
CA LEU A 261 -13.90 5.46 0.95
C LEU A 261 -15.07 5.35 -0.06
N HIS A 262 -14.86 5.72 -1.33
CA HIS A 262 -15.87 5.54 -2.38
C HIS A 262 -16.12 4.07 -2.73
N LEU A 263 -15.06 3.26 -2.90
CA LEU A 263 -15.16 1.85 -3.23
C LEU A 263 -15.91 1.03 -2.16
N THR A 264 -15.75 1.41 -0.90
CA THR A 264 -16.41 0.79 0.25
C THR A 264 -17.74 1.45 0.62
N GLN A 265 -18.20 2.43 -0.19
CA GLN A 265 -19.48 3.14 -0.03
C GLN A 265 -19.65 3.71 1.39
N GLN A 266 -18.60 4.35 1.89
CA GLN A 266 -18.62 4.97 3.20
C GLN A 266 -19.54 6.20 3.25
N ASP A 267 -20.00 6.56 4.47
CA ASP A 267 -20.87 7.71 4.70
C ASP A 267 -20.22 9.02 4.26
N GLU A 268 -21.01 9.95 3.70
CA GLU A 268 -20.55 11.27 3.25
C GLU A 268 -19.90 12.10 4.36
N ASN A 269 -20.28 11.89 5.62
CA ASN A 269 -19.67 12.55 6.76
C ASN A 269 -18.16 12.25 6.90
N LEU A 270 -17.69 11.08 6.45
CA LEU A 270 -16.26 10.74 6.50
C LEU A 270 -15.46 11.61 5.52
N PHE A 271 -16.02 11.97 4.38
CA PHE A 271 -15.36 12.91 3.46
C PHE A 271 -15.23 14.30 4.08
N ALA A 272 -16.24 14.76 4.84
CA ALA A 272 -16.13 16.01 5.58
C ALA A 272 -15.03 15.95 6.65
N ILE A 273 -14.82 14.80 7.30
CA ILE A 273 -13.70 14.60 8.23
C ILE A 273 -12.36 14.70 7.48
N VAL A 274 -12.21 14.09 6.29
CA VAL A 274 -10.97 14.23 5.49
C VAL A 274 -10.66 15.69 5.22
N PHE A 275 -11.67 16.49 4.82
CA PHE A 275 -11.49 17.90 4.51
C PHE A 275 -11.11 18.76 5.72
N ASN A 276 -11.58 18.39 6.90
CA ASN A 276 -11.33 19.16 8.13
C ASN A 276 -10.04 18.73 8.84
N GLU A 277 -9.72 17.44 8.84
CA GLU A 277 -8.65 16.87 9.64
C GLU A 277 -7.33 16.72 8.87
N TYR A 278 -7.36 16.70 7.53
CA TYR A 278 -6.12 16.74 6.76
C TYR A 278 -5.63 18.19 6.68
N GLU A 279 -4.64 18.53 7.51
CA GLU A 279 -4.16 19.89 7.76
C GLU A 279 -3.79 20.67 6.49
N ALA A 280 -3.16 19.98 5.53
CA ALA A 280 -2.73 20.58 4.28
C ALA A 280 -3.83 20.61 3.20
N TYR A 281 -5.07 20.23 3.51
CA TYR A 281 -6.16 20.18 2.52
C TYR A 281 -6.34 21.47 1.72
N PRO A 282 -6.31 22.69 2.34
CA PRO A 282 -6.45 23.94 1.60
C PRO A 282 -5.34 24.21 0.57
N GLU A 283 -4.18 23.56 0.70
CA GLU A 283 -3.03 23.72 -0.18
C GLU A 283 -2.95 22.65 -1.28
N LEU A 284 -3.90 21.69 -1.29
CA LEU A 284 -3.92 20.61 -2.28
C LEU A 284 -4.32 21.12 -3.65
N ASN A 285 -3.72 20.52 -4.67
CA ASN A 285 -4.27 20.61 -6.00
C ASN A 285 -5.43 19.62 -6.15
N LEU A 286 -6.67 20.14 -6.10
CA LEU A 286 -7.87 19.31 -6.14
C LEU A 286 -8.06 18.57 -7.47
N GLU A 287 -7.56 19.11 -8.59
CA GLU A 287 -7.60 18.39 -9.87
C GLU A 287 -6.71 17.12 -9.81
N ILE A 288 -5.51 17.26 -9.24
CA ILE A 288 -4.57 16.13 -9.05
C ILE A 288 -5.13 15.12 -8.05
N LEU A 289 -5.67 15.58 -6.91
CA LEU A 289 -6.30 14.72 -5.91
C LEU A 289 -7.46 13.92 -6.52
N ASN A 290 -8.37 14.60 -7.19
CA ASN A 290 -9.50 13.98 -7.87
C ASN A 290 -9.04 13.00 -8.96
N GLY A 291 -8.02 13.38 -9.73
CA GLY A 291 -7.43 12.54 -10.75
C GLY A 291 -6.89 11.22 -10.16
N PHE A 292 -6.06 11.26 -9.12
CA PHE A 292 -5.56 10.06 -8.45
C PHE A 292 -6.67 9.23 -7.81
N THR A 293 -7.67 9.88 -7.19
CA THR A 293 -8.86 9.21 -6.66
C THR A 293 -9.59 8.44 -7.76
N GLY A 294 -9.83 9.08 -8.90
CA GLY A 294 -10.51 8.45 -10.03
C GLY A 294 -9.72 7.29 -10.64
N VAL A 295 -8.41 7.45 -10.81
CA VAL A 295 -7.54 6.38 -11.33
C VAL A 295 -7.52 5.18 -10.40
N GLU A 296 -7.41 5.40 -9.08
CA GLU A 296 -7.43 4.31 -8.10
C GLU A 296 -8.76 3.55 -8.13
N ILE A 297 -9.91 4.25 -8.18
CA ILE A 297 -11.23 3.61 -8.35
C ILE A 297 -11.24 2.72 -9.61
N MET A 298 -10.79 3.27 -10.75
CA MET A 298 -10.79 2.52 -12.01
C MET A 298 -9.87 1.30 -11.96
N ARG A 299 -8.63 1.46 -11.46
CA ARG A 299 -7.71 0.31 -11.41
C ARG A 299 -8.23 -0.83 -10.55
N ARG A 300 -8.96 -0.53 -9.47
CA ARG A 300 -9.56 -1.55 -8.59
C ARG A 300 -10.80 -2.21 -9.18
N LEU A 301 -11.50 -1.54 -10.09
CA LEU A 301 -12.68 -2.10 -10.74
C LEU A 301 -12.38 -2.83 -12.06
N ILE A 302 -11.44 -2.32 -12.88
CA ILE A 302 -11.18 -2.84 -14.22
C ILE A 302 -9.71 -3.21 -14.49
N GLY A 303 -8.84 -3.13 -13.46
CA GLY A 303 -7.43 -3.56 -13.52
C GLY A 303 -7.21 -4.96 -12.97
N LEU A 304 -5.94 -5.38 -12.88
CA LEU A 304 -5.53 -6.66 -12.33
C LEU A 304 -5.63 -6.70 -10.79
N ALA A 305 -5.46 -5.55 -10.12
CA ALA A 305 -5.46 -5.43 -8.67
C ALA A 305 -6.87 -5.43 -8.09
N GLN A 306 -7.61 -6.51 -8.33
CA GLN A 306 -8.98 -6.69 -7.86
C GLN A 306 -9.05 -6.75 -6.33
N LEU A 307 -10.16 -6.23 -5.80
CA LEU A 307 -10.53 -6.30 -4.39
C LEU A 307 -11.76 -7.18 -4.23
N PRO A 308 -12.00 -7.79 -3.07
CA PRO A 308 -13.17 -8.64 -2.82
C PRO A 308 -14.47 -7.80 -2.65
N LEU A 309 -14.71 -6.87 -3.57
CA LEU A 309 -15.83 -5.93 -3.52
C LEU A 309 -17.17 -6.65 -3.76
N GLN A 310 -18.03 -6.65 -2.76
CA GLN A 310 -19.39 -7.20 -2.87
C GLN A 310 -20.37 -6.14 -3.42
N MET A 311 -20.24 -5.82 -4.72
CA MET A 311 -21.12 -4.86 -5.37
C MET A 311 -21.60 -5.34 -6.75
N ASP A 312 -22.81 -4.93 -7.14
CA ASP A 312 -23.37 -5.23 -8.44
C ASP A 312 -22.78 -4.39 -9.58
N LEU A 313 -23.03 -4.80 -10.81
CA LEU A 313 -22.57 -4.07 -12.00
C LEU A 313 -23.11 -2.65 -12.08
N LYS A 314 -24.32 -2.41 -11.59
CA LYS A 314 -24.93 -1.06 -11.57
C LYS A 314 -24.11 -0.10 -10.68
N THR A 315 -23.71 -0.57 -9.52
CA THR A 315 -22.85 0.19 -8.59
C THR A 315 -21.47 0.40 -9.18
N LYS A 316 -20.85 -0.63 -9.78
CA LYS A 316 -19.56 -0.50 -10.48
C LYS A 316 -19.65 0.52 -11.63
N LYS A 317 -20.72 0.49 -12.41
CA LYS A 317 -20.96 1.47 -13.47
C LYS A 317 -20.98 2.90 -12.91
N ARG A 318 -21.76 3.13 -11.86
CA ARG A 318 -21.85 4.45 -11.21
C ARG A 318 -20.49 4.95 -10.72
N LEU A 319 -19.70 4.06 -10.11
CA LEU A 319 -18.35 4.39 -9.65
C LEU A 319 -17.38 4.67 -10.80
N LEU A 320 -17.46 3.94 -11.91
CA LEU A 320 -16.64 4.20 -13.10
C LEU A 320 -17.00 5.53 -13.77
N GLU A 321 -18.29 5.85 -13.87
CA GLU A 321 -18.77 7.14 -14.37
C GLU A 321 -18.30 8.29 -13.48
N PHE A 322 -18.41 8.13 -12.17
CA PHE A 322 -17.92 9.09 -11.19
C PHE A 322 -16.40 9.27 -11.30
N ALA A 323 -15.62 8.19 -11.33
CA ALA A 323 -14.18 8.21 -11.46
C ALA A 323 -13.74 8.92 -12.75
N LYS A 324 -14.41 8.65 -13.89
CA LYS A 324 -14.18 9.38 -15.14
C LYS A 324 -14.41 10.87 -14.97
N THR A 325 -15.45 11.27 -14.24
CA THR A 325 -15.75 12.70 -13.98
C THR A 325 -14.64 13.36 -13.15
N LEU A 326 -14.08 12.63 -12.17
CA LEU A 326 -12.97 13.12 -11.35
C LEU A 326 -11.69 13.32 -12.16
N ILE A 327 -11.41 12.44 -13.12
CA ILE A 327 -10.20 12.49 -13.95
C ILE A 327 -10.27 13.59 -15.02
N LEU A 328 -11.47 13.87 -15.54
CA LEU A 328 -11.66 14.80 -16.68
C LEU A 328 -11.98 16.24 -16.27
N LYS A 329 -12.18 16.52 -14.99
CA LYS A 329 -12.38 17.88 -14.46
C LYS A 329 -11.07 18.55 -14.11
#